data_91a8a101265539852f1c347f421854d4
#
_entry.id   91a8a101265539852f1c347f421854d4
#
_cell.length_a   1.000
_cell.length_b   1.000
_cell.length_c   1.000
_cell.angle_alpha   90.00
_cell.angle_beta   90.00
_cell.angle_gamma   90.00
#
_symmetry.space_group_name_H-M   'P 1'
#
loop_
_entity.id
_entity.type
_entity.pdbx_description
1 polymer ?
#
loop_
_entity_poly.entity_id
_entity_poly.type
_entity_poly.pdbx_seq_one_letter_code
_entity_poly.pdbx_strand_id
1 'polypeptide(L)'
;VLLVAPVARGSGGSYVALNLAAAFAFDETRQVILVDCNLRQPCLHQRLDVEVRNGGLVDYLEGRVDNLADVLYPSGLARLTLLPVGTRREASGDLLGHARMRGMIDSLRSVAEKVTVILDAPAANASPDTRILATMTDCCVLVAGYGRDTPAAVQSASAVLDPQRLAGVVFNRVP
;
A
#
# COMPACT_ATOMS: atom_id res chain seq x y z
N VAL A 1 6.92 8.21 -2.56
CA VAL A 1 5.99 7.22 -1.98
C VAL A 1 4.58 7.55 -2.40
N LEU A 2 3.87 6.58 -2.96
CA LEU A 2 2.51 6.71 -3.42
C LEU A 2 1.58 5.88 -2.53
N LEU A 3 0.49 6.47 -2.05
CA LEU A 3 -0.58 5.77 -1.38
C LEU A 3 -1.70 5.43 -2.38
N VAL A 4 -2.16 4.20 -2.38
CA VAL A 4 -3.39 3.80 -3.08
C VAL A 4 -4.43 3.39 -2.04
N ALA A 5 -5.52 4.15 -1.95
CA ALA A 5 -6.55 3.94 -0.93
C ALA A 5 -7.92 3.75 -1.59
N PRO A 6 -8.63 2.64 -1.35
CA PRO A 6 -10.01 2.51 -1.81
C PRO A 6 -10.96 3.36 -0.96
N VAL A 7 -12.02 3.89 -1.58
CA VAL A 7 -13.11 4.62 -0.89
C VAL A 7 -13.76 3.72 0.16
N ALA A 8 -14.18 2.53 -0.25
CA ALA A 8 -14.81 1.53 0.59
C ALA A 8 -14.24 0.14 0.34
N ARG A 9 -14.57 -0.82 1.21
CA ARG A 9 -14.21 -2.21 0.98
C ARG A 9 -14.80 -2.71 -0.33
N GLY A 10 -13.95 -3.31 -1.18
CA GLY A 10 -14.37 -3.83 -2.48
C GLY A 10 -14.37 -2.82 -3.62
N SER A 11 -13.98 -1.55 -3.43
CA SER A 11 -13.76 -0.58 -4.52
C SER A 11 -12.59 -0.96 -5.43
N GLY A 12 -11.72 -1.89 -4.98
CA GLY A 12 -10.65 -2.46 -5.80
C GLY A 12 -9.28 -1.84 -5.61
N GLY A 13 -9.01 -1.22 -4.44
CA GLY A 13 -7.73 -0.56 -4.13
C GLY A 13 -6.51 -1.44 -4.40
N SER A 14 -6.46 -2.63 -3.81
CA SER A 14 -5.34 -3.56 -4.01
C SER A 14 -5.16 -4.02 -5.45
N TYR A 15 -6.26 -4.11 -6.24
CA TYR A 15 -6.18 -4.40 -7.67
C TYR A 15 -5.50 -3.24 -8.42
N VAL A 16 -5.90 -2.00 -8.13
CA VAL A 16 -5.30 -0.81 -8.74
C VAL A 16 -3.86 -0.64 -8.29
N ALA A 17 -3.56 -0.83 -6.99
CA ALA A 17 -2.19 -0.74 -6.46
C ALA A 17 -1.24 -1.73 -7.15
N LEU A 18 -1.67 -2.99 -7.32
CA LEU A 18 -0.88 -4.02 -7.99
C LEU A 18 -0.64 -3.69 -9.46
N ASN A 19 -1.69 -3.29 -10.21
CA ASN A 19 -1.55 -2.96 -11.63
C ASN A 19 -0.70 -1.69 -11.84
N LEU A 20 -0.83 -0.71 -10.95
CA LEU A 20 0.00 0.49 -10.98
C LEU A 20 1.47 0.16 -10.68
N ALA A 21 1.72 -0.72 -9.70
CA ALA A 21 3.06 -1.22 -9.40
C ALA A 21 3.67 -1.96 -10.60
N ALA A 22 2.91 -2.83 -11.24
CA ALA A 22 3.33 -3.52 -12.45
C ALA A 22 3.63 -2.54 -13.59
N ALA A 23 2.76 -1.55 -13.81
CA ALA A 23 2.95 -0.53 -14.84
C ALA A 23 4.25 0.29 -14.62
N PHE A 24 4.53 0.70 -13.38
CA PHE A 24 5.79 1.38 -13.06
C PHE A 24 7.02 0.47 -13.24
N ALA A 25 6.89 -0.83 -12.99
CA ALA A 25 7.98 -1.79 -13.14
C ALA A 25 8.35 -2.07 -14.62
N PHE A 26 7.52 -1.65 -15.59
CA PHE A 26 7.90 -1.66 -17.02
C PHE A 26 8.97 -0.61 -17.36
N ASP A 27 9.10 0.46 -16.58
CA ASP A 27 10.22 1.39 -16.71
C ASP A 27 11.51 0.70 -16.24
N GLU A 28 12.41 0.41 -17.20
CA GLU A 28 13.65 -0.33 -16.94
C GLU A 28 14.64 0.39 -16.02
N THR A 29 14.45 1.69 -15.83
CA THR A 29 15.31 2.50 -14.94
C THR A 29 14.83 2.53 -13.49
N ARG A 30 13.68 1.88 -13.17
CA ARG A 30 12.99 2.03 -11.89
C ARG A 30 12.85 0.70 -11.15
N GLN A 31 13.06 0.72 -9.85
CA GLN A 31 12.64 -0.34 -8.94
C GLN A 31 11.30 0.01 -8.31
N VAL A 32 10.45 -0.95 -8.10
CA VAL A 32 9.13 -0.76 -7.47
C VAL A 32 9.01 -1.67 -6.27
N ILE A 33 8.58 -1.11 -5.15
CA ILE A 33 8.28 -1.87 -3.93
C ILE A 33 6.81 -1.65 -3.62
N LEU A 34 6.02 -2.72 -3.68
CA LEU A 34 4.62 -2.73 -3.30
C LEU A 34 4.50 -3.24 -1.86
N VAL A 35 3.92 -2.42 -0.99
CA VAL A 35 3.75 -2.72 0.44
C VAL A 35 2.28 -2.96 0.73
N ASP A 36 1.95 -4.15 1.24
CA ASP A 36 0.59 -4.46 1.72
C ASP A 36 0.40 -3.86 3.12
N CYS A 37 -0.30 -2.73 3.21
CA CYS A 37 -0.62 -2.05 4.47
C CYS A 37 -2.03 -2.37 4.96
N ASN A 38 -2.76 -3.28 4.31
CA ASN A 38 -4.07 -3.73 4.76
C ASN A 38 -3.93 -4.89 5.78
N LEU A 39 -3.48 -4.57 7.00
CA LEU A 39 -3.09 -5.55 8.01
C LEU A 39 -4.24 -6.47 8.43
N ARG A 40 -5.49 -6.04 8.25
CA ARG A 40 -6.69 -6.80 8.61
C ARG A 40 -7.09 -7.80 7.53
N GLN A 41 -6.92 -7.44 6.26
CA GLN A 41 -7.35 -8.24 5.11
C GLN A 41 -6.24 -8.25 4.03
N PRO A 42 -5.06 -8.80 4.34
CA PRO A 42 -3.97 -8.87 3.39
C PRO A 42 -4.33 -9.78 2.22
N CYS A 43 -3.99 -9.35 1.01
CA CYS A 43 -4.32 -10.13 -0.17
C CYS A 43 -3.26 -10.13 -1.28
N LEU A 44 -2.25 -9.24 -1.20
CA LEU A 44 -1.30 -9.08 -2.29
C LEU A 44 -0.40 -10.30 -2.48
N HIS A 45 0.03 -10.95 -1.38
CA HIS A 45 0.84 -12.17 -1.45
C HIS A 45 0.10 -13.31 -2.18
N GLN A 46 -1.21 -13.47 -1.93
CA GLN A 46 -2.02 -14.48 -2.63
C GLN A 46 -2.21 -14.14 -4.11
N ARG A 47 -2.40 -12.85 -4.44
CA ARG A 47 -2.58 -12.39 -5.82
C ARG A 47 -1.33 -12.54 -6.68
N LEU A 48 -0.16 -12.49 -6.05
CA LEU A 48 1.15 -12.63 -6.70
C LEU A 48 1.73 -14.03 -6.55
N ASP A 49 1.01 -14.96 -5.92
CA ASP A 49 1.47 -16.32 -5.61
C ASP A 49 2.82 -16.32 -4.87
N VAL A 50 2.97 -15.39 -3.92
CA VAL A 50 4.17 -15.24 -3.10
C VAL A 50 4.01 -16.02 -1.81
N GLU A 51 4.92 -16.98 -1.58
CA GLU A 51 4.99 -17.70 -0.33
C GLU A 51 5.74 -16.86 0.73
N VAL A 52 5.04 -16.48 1.79
CA VAL A 52 5.58 -15.65 2.88
C VAL A 52 6.22 -16.55 3.95
N ARG A 53 7.54 -16.74 3.89
CA ARG A 53 8.29 -17.65 4.78
C ARG A 53 8.88 -16.96 6.01
N ASN A 54 9.33 -15.72 5.86
CA ASN A 54 10.10 -15.01 6.89
C ASN A 54 9.30 -13.89 7.57
N GLY A 55 7.95 -13.92 7.44
CA GLY A 55 7.12 -12.82 7.93
C GLY A 55 6.99 -11.68 6.92
N GLY A 56 6.60 -10.49 7.39
CA GLY A 56 6.35 -9.33 6.55
C GLY A 56 6.41 -8.02 7.33
N LEU A 57 5.63 -7.05 6.86
CA LEU A 57 5.56 -5.70 7.44
C LEU A 57 5.36 -5.71 8.96
N VAL A 58 4.38 -6.47 9.44
CA VAL A 58 4.06 -6.55 10.87
C VAL A 58 5.21 -7.15 11.65
N ASP A 59 5.82 -8.22 11.13
CA ASP A 59 6.93 -8.91 11.80
C ASP A 59 8.16 -8.03 11.92
N TYR A 60 8.44 -7.22 10.88
CA TYR A 60 9.50 -6.21 10.92
C TYR A 60 9.16 -5.07 11.90
N LEU A 61 7.95 -4.52 11.86
CA LEU A 61 7.57 -3.39 12.73
C LEU A 61 7.55 -3.76 14.21
N GLU A 62 7.20 -5.00 14.55
CA GLU A 62 7.22 -5.51 15.92
C GLU A 62 8.62 -5.98 16.38
N GLY A 63 9.64 -5.93 15.51
CA GLY A 63 11.01 -6.33 15.84
C GLY A 63 11.20 -7.84 15.93
N ARG A 64 10.32 -8.65 15.33
CA ARG A 64 10.53 -10.10 15.17
C ARG A 64 11.51 -10.43 14.05
N VAL A 65 11.63 -9.52 13.08
CA VAL A 65 12.61 -9.54 12.01
C VAL A 65 13.35 -8.21 12.04
N ASP A 66 14.67 -8.25 12.13
CA ASP A 66 15.49 -7.04 12.24
C ASP A 66 15.90 -6.50 10.87
N ASN A 67 16.18 -7.39 9.92
CA ASN A 67 16.62 -6.99 8.59
C ASN A 67 15.44 -6.87 7.64
N LEU A 68 15.20 -5.66 7.12
CA LEU A 68 14.12 -5.37 6.18
C LEU A 68 14.21 -6.21 4.89
N ALA A 69 15.43 -6.54 4.43
CA ALA A 69 15.61 -7.34 3.24
C ALA A 69 15.01 -8.76 3.35
N ASP A 70 14.94 -9.32 4.56
CA ASP A 70 14.45 -10.69 4.77
C ASP A 70 12.93 -10.81 4.59
N VAL A 71 12.22 -9.69 4.63
CA VAL A 71 10.76 -9.61 4.43
C VAL A 71 10.36 -8.99 3.09
N LEU A 72 11.32 -8.79 2.19
CA LEU A 72 11.10 -8.36 0.82
C LEU A 72 11.12 -9.57 -0.11
N TYR A 73 10.03 -9.78 -0.85
CA TYR A 73 9.85 -10.96 -1.70
C TYR A 73 9.77 -10.59 -3.17
N PRO A 74 10.47 -11.33 -4.07
CA PRO A 74 10.27 -11.20 -5.51
C PRO A 74 8.80 -11.47 -5.86
N SER A 75 8.20 -10.61 -6.69
CA SER A 75 6.80 -10.75 -7.09
C SER A 75 6.59 -11.67 -8.30
N GLY A 76 7.68 -12.17 -8.91
CA GLY A 76 7.64 -12.83 -10.21
C GLY A 76 7.69 -11.86 -11.41
N LEU A 77 7.44 -10.56 -11.19
CA LEU A 77 7.64 -9.52 -12.20
C LEU A 77 9.00 -8.85 -12.00
N ALA A 78 9.71 -8.62 -13.10
CA ALA A 78 11.00 -7.94 -13.05
C ALA A 78 10.84 -6.56 -12.40
N ARG A 79 11.79 -6.20 -11.50
CA ARG A 79 11.85 -4.90 -10.81
C ARG A 79 10.68 -4.60 -9.85
N LEU A 80 9.76 -5.54 -9.64
CA LEU A 80 8.70 -5.42 -8.64
C LEU A 80 8.96 -6.36 -7.47
N THR A 81 9.07 -5.78 -6.29
CA THR A 81 9.24 -6.48 -5.01
C THR A 81 8.00 -6.26 -4.15
N LEU A 82 7.55 -7.31 -3.45
CA LEU A 82 6.45 -7.26 -2.50
C LEU A 82 6.99 -7.22 -1.07
N LEU A 83 6.46 -6.32 -0.25
CA LEU A 83 6.50 -6.41 1.21
C LEU A 83 5.10 -6.80 1.69
N PRO A 84 4.86 -8.09 1.99
CA PRO A 84 3.56 -8.56 2.45
C PRO A 84 3.30 -8.16 3.90
N VAL A 85 2.07 -8.32 4.37
CA VAL A 85 1.72 -8.07 5.79
C VAL A 85 2.50 -8.99 6.75
N GLY A 86 2.69 -10.27 6.40
CA GLY A 86 3.19 -11.28 7.33
C GLY A 86 2.10 -11.67 8.35
N THR A 87 2.38 -11.51 9.63
CA THR A 87 1.42 -11.81 10.71
C THR A 87 0.26 -10.81 10.69
N ARG A 88 -0.99 -11.29 10.54
CA ARG A 88 -2.18 -10.44 10.56
C ARG A 88 -2.36 -9.76 11.92
N ARG A 89 -2.87 -8.51 11.87
CA ARG A 89 -3.25 -7.72 13.06
C ARG A 89 -4.61 -7.06 12.84
N GLU A 90 -5.45 -7.13 13.86
CA GLU A 90 -6.75 -6.43 13.86
C GLU A 90 -6.61 -4.98 14.37
N ALA A 91 -5.76 -4.74 15.36
CA ALA A 91 -5.41 -3.41 15.84
C ALA A 91 -4.09 -2.97 15.19
N SER A 92 -4.16 -2.02 14.28
CA SER A 92 -3.05 -1.65 13.37
C SER A 92 -2.57 -0.20 13.54
N GLY A 93 -3.42 0.69 14.07
CA GLY A 93 -3.14 2.13 14.08
C GLY A 93 -1.87 2.52 14.83
N ASP A 94 -1.63 1.92 16.00
CA ASP A 94 -0.42 2.18 16.79
C ASP A 94 0.84 1.71 16.06
N LEU A 95 0.75 0.55 15.39
CA LEU A 95 1.87 -0.06 14.69
C LEU A 95 2.26 0.77 13.45
N LEU A 96 1.29 1.17 12.64
CA LEU A 96 1.53 1.97 11.44
C LEU A 96 1.95 3.42 11.76
N GLY A 97 1.52 3.96 12.90
CA GLY A 97 1.92 5.29 13.38
C GLY A 97 3.31 5.35 13.99
N HIS A 98 3.93 4.21 14.29
CA HIS A 98 5.20 4.14 14.98
C HIS A 98 6.37 4.69 14.15
N ALA A 99 7.40 5.23 14.84
CA ALA A 99 8.60 5.76 14.19
C ALA A 99 9.31 4.73 13.29
N ARG A 100 9.23 3.43 13.63
CA ARG A 100 9.81 2.33 12.86
C ARG A 100 9.17 2.20 11.45
N MET A 101 7.88 2.52 11.30
CA MET A 101 7.23 2.56 9.97
C MET A 101 7.81 3.68 9.09
N ARG A 102 8.05 4.86 9.66
CA ARG A 102 8.69 5.98 8.93
C ARG A 102 10.12 5.62 8.52
N GLY A 103 10.93 5.11 9.46
CA GLY A 103 12.29 4.66 9.19
C GLY A 103 12.35 3.55 8.13
N MET A 104 11.39 2.64 8.12
CA MET A 104 11.26 1.62 7.07
C MET A 104 11.01 2.25 5.69
N ILE A 105 10.05 3.19 5.58
CA ILE A 105 9.77 3.89 4.32
C ILE A 105 11.00 4.62 3.81
N ASP A 106 11.74 5.29 4.69
CA ASP A 106 12.98 5.98 4.33
C ASP A 106 14.06 5.00 3.86
N SER A 107 14.18 3.85 4.51
CA SER A 107 15.07 2.77 4.09
C SER A 107 14.68 2.21 2.72
N LEU A 108 13.38 1.99 2.46
CA LEU A 108 12.90 1.52 1.16
C LEU A 108 13.18 2.51 0.04
N ARG A 109 13.13 3.83 0.32
CA ARG A 109 13.48 4.87 -0.67
C ARG A 109 14.94 4.83 -1.09
N SER A 110 15.82 4.30 -0.24
CA SER A 110 17.28 4.27 -0.47
C SER A 110 17.79 2.94 -1.06
N VAL A 111 16.90 1.98 -1.34
CA VAL A 111 17.29 0.67 -1.91
C VAL A 111 17.94 0.77 -3.29
N ALA A 112 17.55 1.75 -4.09
CA ALA A 112 18.14 2.03 -5.40
C ALA A 112 18.02 3.52 -5.74
N GLU A 113 18.74 3.97 -6.78
CA GLU A 113 18.75 5.38 -7.23
C GLU A 113 17.34 5.89 -7.61
N LYS A 114 16.54 5.02 -8.27
CA LYS A 114 15.16 5.33 -8.65
C LYS A 114 14.21 4.27 -8.11
N VAL A 115 13.64 4.52 -6.93
CA VAL A 115 12.66 3.65 -6.30
C VAL A 115 11.29 4.31 -6.27
N THR A 116 10.26 3.55 -6.60
CA THR A 116 8.86 3.90 -6.31
C THR A 116 8.32 2.95 -5.26
N VAL A 117 7.95 3.48 -4.09
CA VAL A 117 7.28 2.73 -3.04
C VAL A 117 5.77 2.99 -3.16
N ILE A 118 4.99 1.92 -3.27
CA ILE A 118 3.52 1.99 -3.33
C ILE A 118 2.95 1.32 -2.08
N LEU A 119 2.16 2.06 -1.31
CA LEU A 119 1.46 1.56 -0.14
C LEU A 119 0.01 1.21 -0.53
N ASP A 120 -0.36 -0.07 -0.44
CA ASP A 120 -1.74 -0.52 -0.58
C ASP A 120 -2.47 -0.36 0.76
N ALA A 121 -3.30 0.67 0.87
CA ALA A 121 -3.99 1.02 2.11
C ALA A 121 -5.34 0.30 2.27
N PRO A 122 -5.83 0.13 3.50
CA PRO A 122 -7.21 -0.24 3.74
C PRO A 122 -8.19 0.86 3.26
N ALA A 123 -9.49 0.56 3.29
CA ALA A 123 -10.51 1.51 2.83
C ALA A 123 -10.56 2.78 3.70
N ALA A 124 -10.52 3.94 3.04
CA ALA A 124 -10.46 5.26 3.70
C ALA A 124 -11.66 5.52 4.62
N ASN A 125 -12.86 5.08 4.22
CA ASN A 125 -14.09 5.21 5.03
C ASN A 125 -14.22 4.14 6.12
N ALA A 126 -13.31 3.15 6.18
CA ALA A 126 -13.43 2.01 7.09
C ALA A 126 -12.25 1.88 8.08
N SER A 127 -11.18 2.61 7.89
CA SER A 127 -10.00 2.50 8.74
C SER A 127 -9.29 3.85 8.92
N PRO A 128 -8.92 4.21 10.15
CA PRO A 128 -8.06 5.38 10.41
C PRO A 128 -6.63 5.19 9.89
N ASP A 129 -6.22 3.96 9.59
CA ASP A 129 -4.88 3.61 9.13
C ASP A 129 -4.52 4.34 7.85
N THR A 130 -5.48 4.54 6.95
CA THR A 130 -5.28 5.27 5.69
C THR A 130 -4.85 6.72 5.94
N ARG A 131 -5.43 7.39 6.94
CA ARG A 131 -5.02 8.75 7.32
C ARG A 131 -3.59 8.77 7.85
N ILE A 132 -3.22 7.77 8.68
CA ILE A 132 -1.87 7.64 9.23
C ILE A 132 -0.87 7.46 8.08
N LEU A 133 -1.12 6.50 7.18
CA LEU A 133 -0.27 6.22 6.02
C LEU A 133 -0.13 7.44 5.10
N ALA A 134 -1.21 8.17 4.86
CA ALA A 134 -1.19 9.38 4.01
C ALA A 134 -0.22 10.45 4.51
N THR A 135 0.04 10.53 5.82
CA THR A 135 1.02 11.49 6.37
C THR A 135 2.47 11.19 5.96
N MET A 136 2.76 9.96 5.52
CA MET A 136 4.09 9.46 5.17
C MET A 136 4.32 9.36 3.66
N THR A 137 3.36 9.83 2.85
CA THR A 137 3.40 9.69 1.39
C THR A 137 3.50 11.04 0.70
N ASP A 138 4.08 11.05 -0.49
CA ASP A 138 4.23 12.26 -1.31
C ASP A 138 2.98 12.51 -2.15
N CYS A 139 2.27 11.42 -2.49
CA CYS A 139 1.11 11.44 -3.39
C CYS A 139 0.10 10.36 -2.99
N CYS A 140 -1.18 10.65 -3.18
CA CYS A 140 -2.28 9.74 -2.90
C CYS A 140 -3.17 9.56 -4.13
N VAL A 141 -3.61 8.33 -4.38
CA VAL A 141 -4.64 7.98 -5.35
C VAL A 141 -5.81 7.34 -4.61
N LEU A 142 -7.01 7.90 -4.81
CA LEU A 142 -8.24 7.33 -4.28
C LEU A 142 -8.87 6.42 -5.33
N VAL A 143 -9.35 5.24 -4.93
CA VAL A 143 -9.99 4.28 -5.83
C VAL A 143 -11.47 4.16 -5.50
N ALA A 144 -12.32 4.58 -6.41
CA ALA A 144 -13.77 4.46 -6.32
C ALA A 144 -14.30 3.34 -7.22
N GLY A 145 -15.19 2.50 -6.70
CA GLY A 145 -15.89 1.48 -7.49
C GLY A 145 -17.06 2.10 -8.24
N TYR A 146 -17.01 2.09 -9.57
CA TYR A 146 -18.09 2.59 -10.41
C TYR A 146 -19.41 1.85 -10.11
N GLY A 147 -20.51 2.59 -10.01
CA GLY A 147 -21.82 2.03 -9.69
C GLY A 147 -21.98 1.47 -8.26
N ARG A 148 -20.94 1.59 -7.42
CA ARG A 148 -20.89 1.08 -6.04
C ARG A 148 -20.68 2.18 -5.00
N ASP A 149 -19.67 3.02 -5.21
CA ASP A 149 -19.37 4.10 -4.30
C ASP A 149 -20.14 5.36 -4.69
N THR A 150 -20.88 5.93 -3.73
CA THR A 150 -21.64 7.16 -3.95
C THR A 150 -20.74 8.39 -3.97
N PRO A 151 -21.15 9.50 -4.61
CA PRO A 151 -20.40 10.77 -4.56
C PRO A 151 -20.10 11.22 -3.12
N ALA A 152 -21.06 11.06 -2.20
CA ALA A 152 -20.86 11.38 -0.78
C ALA A 152 -19.78 10.49 -0.13
N ALA A 153 -19.73 9.20 -0.47
CA ALA A 153 -18.69 8.30 0.03
C ALA A 153 -17.31 8.69 -0.51
N VAL A 154 -17.20 9.09 -1.78
CA VAL A 154 -15.95 9.59 -2.38
C VAL A 154 -15.51 10.89 -1.70
N GLN A 155 -16.43 11.82 -1.47
CA GLN A 155 -16.15 13.06 -0.76
C GLN A 155 -15.66 12.81 0.68
N SER A 156 -16.33 11.92 1.42
CA SER A 156 -15.91 11.53 2.77
C SER A 156 -14.51 10.90 2.77
N ALA A 157 -14.22 10.01 1.83
CA ALA A 157 -12.92 9.37 1.70
C ALA A 157 -11.81 10.36 1.30
N SER A 158 -12.11 11.32 0.42
CA SER A 158 -11.13 12.36 0.04
C SER A 158 -10.80 13.29 1.20
N ALA A 159 -11.74 13.56 2.10
CA ALA A 159 -11.53 14.41 3.27
C ALA A 159 -10.54 13.86 4.30
N VAL A 160 -10.19 12.56 4.24
CA VAL A 160 -9.15 11.99 5.11
C VAL A 160 -7.74 12.15 4.53
N LEU A 161 -7.63 12.58 3.28
CA LEU A 161 -6.37 12.80 2.57
C LEU A 161 -6.05 14.30 2.48
N ASP A 162 -4.76 14.62 2.43
CA ASP A 162 -4.33 15.99 2.17
C ASP A 162 -4.68 16.36 0.70
N PRO A 163 -5.48 17.41 0.44
CA PRO A 163 -5.83 17.83 -0.90
C PRO A 163 -4.61 18.15 -1.79
N GLN A 164 -3.50 18.62 -1.20
CA GLN A 164 -2.28 18.94 -1.93
C GLN A 164 -1.52 17.70 -2.40
N ARG A 165 -1.78 16.55 -1.75
CA ARG A 165 -1.17 15.24 -2.09
C ARG A 165 -2.11 14.34 -2.89
N LEU A 166 -3.39 14.68 -2.99
CA LEU A 166 -4.36 13.90 -3.76
C LEU A 166 -4.15 14.13 -5.27
N ALA A 167 -3.52 13.15 -5.95
CA ALA A 167 -3.30 13.21 -7.40
C ALA A 167 -4.59 13.05 -8.20
N GLY A 168 -5.56 12.30 -7.66
CA GLY A 168 -6.84 12.09 -8.33
C GLY A 168 -7.60 10.88 -7.83
N VAL A 169 -8.71 10.60 -8.51
CA VAL A 169 -9.60 9.47 -8.25
C VAL A 169 -9.61 8.53 -9.46
N VAL A 170 -9.34 7.26 -9.23
CA VAL A 170 -9.47 6.21 -10.23
C VAL A 170 -10.85 5.57 -10.08
N PHE A 171 -11.67 5.62 -11.13
CA PHE A 171 -12.91 4.86 -11.20
C PHE A 171 -12.61 3.46 -11.70
N ASN A 172 -12.73 2.48 -10.80
CA ASN A 172 -12.52 1.08 -11.09
C ASN A 172 -13.85 0.38 -11.37
N ARG A 173 -13.82 -0.74 -12.11
CA ARG A 173 -15.00 -1.53 -12.49
C ARG A 173 -15.97 -0.78 -13.44
N VAL A 174 -15.46 0.12 -14.23
CA VAL A 174 -16.23 0.72 -15.33
C VAL A 174 -16.55 -0.38 -16.33
N PRO A 175 -17.81 -0.48 -16.85
CA PRO A 175 -18.22 -1.49 -17.84
C PRO A 175 -17.39 -1.46 -19.12
#